data_e0930be9942aa49e101374ecc491d415
#
_entry.id   e0930be9942aa49e101374ecc491d415
#
_cell.length_a   1.000
_cell.length_b   1.000
_cell.length_c   1.000
_cell.angle_alpha   90.00
_cell.angle_beta   90.00
_cell.angle_gamma   90.00
#
_symmetry.space_group_name_H-M   'P 1'
#
loop_
_entity.id
_entity.type
_entity.pdbx_description
1 polymer ?
#
loop_
_entity_poly.entity_id
_entity_poly.type
_entity_poly.pdbx_seq_one_letter_code
_entity_poly.pdbx_strand_id
1 'polypeptide(L)'
;RRQRQMCIRDSFWQVPEAKIGSPFRAKKLNGEIFESENKDSLFSAYSGEAKERLTYPQAARWLVFLNNYDDTAAKKKAKDRTLPSMGPGWLGRLGVVYVKGANLFDTLMRNLMFLRDGGKLWEEDAPCWELDAARTEERTEVPCPDNFAGLMTMQYRRILLKRQEGWVTGCTVLGGDFFDSTNAFAEPMTLWNKKEESKNNPRYYYPRVHSMSKQLWREFSALTGIDSHVPGVIWWNTLLQNEKILSRKEHLQICALGVEYGKMSNSMTDCYTDQLSMELALLNELGRAWQSRVEDEVENCEQAAQCVGRLAWELSLAAGDKNDTTAESARTQFYFTIDQPFRLWLQSIDPETDKL
;
A
#
# COMPACT_ATOMS: atom_id res chain seq x y z
N ARG A 1 -16.32 -29.80 -2.59
CA ARG A 1 -16.47 -30.33 -1.20
C ARG A 1 -15.32 -29.89 -0.26
N ARG A 2 -14.04 -29.88 -0.69
CA ARG A 2 -12.91 -29.38 0.12
C ARG A 2 -13.10 -27.91 0.51
N GLN A 3 -13.47 -27.02 -0.41
CA GLN A 3 -13.72 -25.62 -0.10
C GLN A 3 -14.80 -25.37 0.97
N ARG A 4 -15.87 -26.17 1.03
CA ARG A 4 -16.90 -26.04 2.09
C ARG A 4 -16.43 -26.50 3.46
N GLN A 5 -15.50 -27.45 3.54
CA GLN A 5 -14.91 -27.90 4.81
C GLN A 5 -13.88 -26.89 5.34
N MET A 6 -13.12 -26.24 4.47
CA MET A 6 -12.17 -25.16 4.85
C MET A 6 -12.89 -23.96 5.49
N CYS A 7 -14.09 -23.60 5.02
CA CYS A 7 -14.88 -22.50 5.62
C CYS A 7 -15.41 -22.76 7.04
N ILE A 8 -15.36 -24.00 7.53
CA ILE A 8 -15.99 -24.39 8.80
C ILE A 8 -14.99 -24.77 9.89
N ARG A 9 -13.82 -25.31 9.56
CA ARG A 9 -12.80 -25.72 10.53
C ARG A 9 -11.51 -24.92 10.43
N ASP A 10 -10.97 -24.75 9.22
CA ASP A 10 -9.73 -24.02 8.96
C ASP A 10 -10.08 -22.84 8.07
N SER A 11 -10.65 -21.83 8.69
CA SER A 11 -11.23 -20.71 7.95
C SER A 11 -10.17 -19.81 7.36
N PHE A 12 -10.46 -19.33 6.15
CA PHE A 12 -9.79 -18.26 5.42
C PHE A 12 -9.03 -17.29 6.35
N TRP A 13 -7.71 -17.29 6.24
CA TRP A 13 -6.79 -16.47 7.02
C TRP A 13 -6.90 -16.56 8.55
N GLN A 14 -7.49 -17.62 9.11
CA GLN A 14 -7.51 -17.84 10.54
C GLN A 14 -6.55 -18.97 10.94
N VAL A 15 -5.98 -18.83 12.12
CA VAL A 15 -5.02 -19.77 12.70
C VAL A 15 -5.55 -20.23 14.05
N PRO A 16 -6.01 -21.47 14.20
CA PRO A 16 -6.57 -21.99 15.46
C PRO A 16 -5.62 -21.85 16.65
N GLU A 17 -4.33 -21.97 16.41
CA GLU A 17 -3.28 -21.87 17.41
C GLU A 17 -3.14 -20.43 17.96
N ALA A 18 -3.63 -19.42 17.22
CA ALA A 18 -3.63 -18.02 17.67
C ALA A 18 -4.50 -17.77 18.90
N LYS A 19 -5.20 -18.80 19.44
CA LYS A 19 -5.93 -18.73 20.72
C LYS A 19 -5.09 -18.24 21.91
N ILE A 20 -3.76 -18.41 21.86
CA ILE A 20 -2.83 -17.94 22.90
C ILE A 20 -2.46 -16.47 22.72
N GLY A 21 -2.86 -15.84 21.63
CA GLY A 21 -2.53 -14.46 21.27
C GLY A 21 -3.13 -13.41 22.21
N SER A 22 -2.88 -12.15 21.90
CA SER A 22 -3.51 -11.02 22.59
C SER A 22 -4.99 -10.96 22.24
N PRO A 23 -5.91 -10.94 23.21
CA PRO A 23 -7.34 -10.84 22.94
C PRO A 23 -7.73 -9.40 22.61
N PHE A 24 -8.63 -9.24 21.67
CA PHE A 24 -9.22 -7.96 21.30
C PHE A 24 -10.74 -8.11 21.11
N ARG A 25 -11.48 -7.04 21.42
CA ARG A 25 -12.93 -6.96 21.18
C ARG A 25 -13.22 -6.68 19.70
N ALA A 26 -14.50 -6.81 19.31
CA ALA A 26 -14.94 -6.53 17.93
C ALA A 26 -14.61 -5.09 17.48
N LYS A 27 -14.58 -4.13 18.38
CA LYS A 27 -14.17 -2.75 18.13
C LYS A 27 -12.77 -2.62 17.51
N LYS A 28 -11.81 -3.47 17.89
CA LYS A 28 -10.48 -3.48 17.25
C LYS A 28 -10.56 -4.05 15.83
N LEU A 29 -11.38 -5.07 15.65
CA LEU A 29 -11.52 -5.72 14.35
C LEU A 29 -12.25 -4.81 13.34
N ASN A 30 -13.26 -4.05 13.76
CA ASN A 30 -14.09 -3.21 12.89
C ASN A 30 -13.58 -1.76 12.74
N GLY A 31 -12.38 -1.45 13.19
CA GLY A 31 -11.79 -0.12 13.04
C GLY A 31 -12.34 0.96 13.96
N GLU A 32 -13.15 0.62 14.97
CA GLU A 32 -13.67 1.59 15.96
C GLU A 32 -12.60 2.05 16.95
N ILE A 33 -11.54 1.27 17.11
CA ILE A 33 -10.42 1.58 18.00
C ILE A 33 -9.15 1.70 17.16
N PHE A 34 -8.64 2.92 17.05
CA PHE A 34 -7.40 3.21 16.32
C PHE A 34 -6.15 3.10 17.18
N GLU A 35 -6.27 3.23 18.49
CA GLU A 35 -5.13 3.24 19.42
C GLU A 35 -5.48 2.43 20.67
N SER A 36 -4.91 1.25 20.82
CA SER A 36 -5.18 0.33 21.92
C SER A 36 -6.66 0.26 22.36
N GLU A 37 -7.10 -0.68 23.14
CA GLU A 37 -8.54 -0.81 23.52
C GLU A 37 -9.13 0.37 24.32
N ASN A 38 -8.39 1.46 24.51
CA ASN A 38 -8.74 2.53 25.45
C ASN A 38 -9.28 3.80 24.79
N LYS A 39 -9.17 3.94 23.47
CA LYS A 39 -9.65 5.15 22.77
C LYS A 39 -10.64 4.77 21.68
N ASP A 40 -11.91 4.99 21.95
CA ASP A 40 -12.97 4.89 20.94
C ASP A 40 -12.84 6.02 19.91
N SER A 41 -13.19 5.75 18.66
CA SER A 41 -13.30 6.78 17.63
C SER A 41 -14.38 7.80 18.00
N LEU A 42 -14.05 9.09 17.82
CA LEU A 42 -15.02 10.19 18.01
C LEU A 42 -16.17 10.10 17.00
N PHE A 43 -15.89 9.69 15.78
CA PHE A 43 -16.84 9.50 14.72
C PHE A 43 -16.84 8.04 14.30
N SER A 44 -17.96 7.38 14.48
CA SER A 44 -18.13 5.96 14.19
C SER A 44 -19.20 5.75 13.14
N ALA A 45 -18.93 4.86 12.19
CA ALA A 45 -19.93 4.39 11.24
C ALA A 45 -20.94 3.41 11.86
N TYR A 46 -20.70 2.99 13.10
CA TYR A 46 -21.51 2.02 13.82
C TYR A 46 -22.14 2.63 15.06
N SER A 47 -23.32 2.12 15.46
CA SER A 47 -24.00 2.53 16.67
C SER A 47 -24.45 1.32 17.50
N GLY A 48 -24.59 1.51 18.82
CA GLY A 48 -25.08 0.48 19.73
C GLY A 48 -24.36 -0.84 19.64
N GLU A 49 -25.09 -1.93 19.57
CA GLU A 49 -24.54 -3.30 19.51
C GLU A 49 -23.70 -3.58 18.23
N ALA A 50 -23.92 -2.84 17.16
CA ALA A 50 -23.13 -2.98 15.94
C ALA A 50 -21.65 -2.63 16.13
N LYS A 51 -21.30 -1.92 17.22
CA LYS A 51 -19.91 -1.69 17.61
C LYS A 51 -19.25 -2.92 18.26
N GLU A 52 -20.05 -3.74 18.94
CA GLU A 52 -19.55 -4.83 19.79
C GLU A 52 -19.61 -6.20 19.12
N ARG A 53 -20.24 -6.29 17.93
CA ARG A 53 -20.38 -7.56 17.20
C ARG A 53 -20.41 -7.36 15.68
N LEU A 54 -19.96 -8.35 14.94
CA LEU A 54 -19.93 -8.36 13.48
C LEU A 54 -20.60 -9.61 12.95
N THR A 55 -21.26 -9.50 11.79
CA THR A 55 -21.63 -10.69 11.01
C THR A 55 -20.40 -11.37 10.44
N TYR A 56 -20.49 -12.64 10.09
CA TYR A 56 -19.36 -13.36 9.50
C TYR A 56 -18.82 -12.71 8.21
N PRO A 57 -19.66 -12.25 7.26
CA PRO A 57 -19.16 -11.52 6.09
C PRO A 57 -18.43 -10.21 6.41
N GLN A 58 -18.91 -9.45 7.41
CA GLN A 58 -18.21 -8.27 7.87
C GLN A 58 -16.85 -8.62 8.48
N ALA A 59 -16.83 -9.60 9.39
CA ALA A 59 -15.60 -10.05 10.03
C ALA A 59 -14.56 -10.58 9.02
N ALA A 60 -15.00 -11.28 7.97
CA ALA A 60 -14.10 -11.76 6.90
C ALA A 60 -13.40 -10.59 6.18
N ARG A 61 -14.13 -9.51 5.86
CA ARG A 61 -13.52 -8.31 5.26
C ARG A 61 -12.55 -7.61 6.20
N TRP A 62 -12.93 -7.47 7.46
CA TRP A 62 -12.05 -6.86 8.46
C TRP A 62 -10.82 -7.72 8.80
N LEU A 63 -10.94 -9.03 8.66
CA LEU A 63 -9.80 -9.95 8.82
C LEU A 63 -8.70 -9.66 7.78
N VAL A 64 -9.09 -9.43 6.51
CA VAL A 64 -8.16 -9.01 5.45
C VAL A 64 -7.50 -7.68 5.79
N PHE A 65 -8.30 -6.70 6.22
CA PHE A 65 -7.79 -5.40 6.64
C PHE A 65 -6.80 -5.51 7.81
N LEU A 66 -7.16 -6.23 8.85
CA LEU A 66 -6.32 -6.38 10.04
C LEU A 66 -4.97 -7.05 9.71
N ASN A 67 -4.97 -8.06 8.84
CA ASN A 67 -3.74 -8.71 8.41
C ASN A 67 -2.78 -7.76 7.67
N ASN A 68 -3.32 -6.79 6.94
CA ASN A 68 -2.55 -5.94 6.04
C ASN A 68 -2.25 -4.54 6.60
N TYR A 69 -3.12 -3.99 7.44
CA TYR A 69 -3.01 -2.60 7.91
C TYR A 69 -2.99 -2.46 9.44
N ASP A 70 -2.99 -3.56 10.19
CA ASP A 70 -2.96 -3.48 11.65
C ASP A 70 -1.75 -2.69 12.16
N ASP A 71 -1.96 -1.97 13.25
CA ASP A 71 -0.91 -1.17 13.89
C ASP A 71 0.15 -2.04 14.62
N THR A 72 1.17 -1.38 15.19
CA THR A 72 2.22 -2.04 15.99
C THR A 72 1.84 -2.31 17.43
N ALA A 73 0.57 -2.07 17.84
CA ALA A 73 0.13 -2.30 19.21
C ALA A 73 0.60 -3.67 19.73
N ALA A 74 1.02 -3.68 20.98
CA ALA A 74 1.67 -4.82 21.59
C ALA A 74 0.84 -6.10 21.47
N LYS A 75 1.34 -7.06 20.72
CA LYS A 75 0.76 -8.37 20.54
C LYS A 75 1.66 -9.40 21.22
N LYS A 76 1.05 -10.44 21.79
CA LYS A 76 1.82 -11.55 22.33
C LYS A 76 2.68 -12.13 21.21
N LYS A 77 3.92 -12.44 21.56
CA LYS A 77 4.82 -13.21 20.71
C LYS A 77 4.59 -14.69 20.95
N ALA A 78 4.92 -15.51 19.98
CA ALA A 78 5.04 -16.94 20.19
C ALA A 78 6.11 -17.20 21.26
N LYS A 79 5.93 -18.29 22.01
CA LYS A 79 6.80 -18.65 23.13
C LYS A 79 8.27 -18.67 22.69
N ASP A 80 9.13 -18.03 23.45
CA ASP A 80 10.59 -18.05 23.30
C ASP A 80 11.21 -17.13 22.23
N ARG A 81 10.50 -16.09 21.73
CA ARG A 81 11.09 -15.14 20.78
C ARG A 81 11.24 -13.72 21.34
N THR A 82 12.45 -13.20 21.13
CA THR A 82 12.87 -11.84 21.50
C THR A 82 12.75 -10.83 20.35
N LEU A 83 11.89 -11.09 19.37
CA LEU A 83 11.78 -10.23 18.21
C LEU A 83 11.28 -8.83 18.57
N PRO A 84 11.80 -7.79 17.92
CA PRO A 84 11.32 -6.43 18.09
C PRO A 84 9.86 -6.32 17.66
N SER A 85 9.24 -5.18 17.97
CA SER A 85 7.91 -4.83 17.50
C SER A 85 7.73 -5.17 16.02
N MET A 86 6.62 -5.83 15.71
CA MET A 86 6.36 -6.33 14.36
C MET A 86 6.09 -5.24 13.31
N GLY A 87 5.97 -3.99 13.72
CA GLY A 87 5.58 -2.90 12.85
C GLY A 87 4.13 -3.03 12.35
N PRO A 88 3.67 -2.14 11.46
CA PRO A 88 2.36 -2.23 10.85
C PRO A 88 2.24 -3.47 9.94
N GLY A 89 1.02 -3.81 9.56
CA GLY A 89 0.74 -4.84 8.57
C GLY A 89 1.43 -4.54 7.22
N TRP A 90 1.52 -5.55 6.36
CA TRP A 90 2.36 -5.45 5.15
C TRP A 90 2.01 -4.25 4.25
N LEU A 91 0.72 -4.10 3.91
CA LEU A 91 0.32 -2.99 3.03
C LEU A 91 0.52 -1.61 3.68
N GLY A 92 0.53 -1.54 5.01
CA GLY A 92 0.85 -0.30 5.73
C GLY A 92 2.33 0.14 5.63
N ARG A 93 3.19 -0.68 5.02
CA ARG A 93 4.61 -0.39 4.77
C ARG A 93 4.90 -0.05 3.32
N LEU A 94 3.88 -0.08 2.46
CA LEU A 94 4.00 0.07 1.03
C LEU A 94 3.44 1.41 0.55
N GLY A 95 3.95 1.90 -0.56
CA GLY A 95 3.27 2.89 -1.40
C GLY A 95 2.46 2.16 -2.45
N VAL A 96 1.30 1.64 -2.04
CA VAL A 96 0.49 0.78 -2.89
C VAL A 96 0.00 1.53 -4.12
N VAL A 97 0.21 0.94 -5.30
CA VAL A 97 -0.37 1.38 -6.56
C VAL A 97 -1.06 0.20 -7.24
N TYR A 98 -2.21 0.47 -7.86
CA TYR A 98 -2.93 -0.51 -8.67
C TYR A 98 -3.57 0.16 -9.88
N VAL A 99 -3.88 -0.61 -10.90
CA VAL A 99 -4.54 -0.12 -12.12
C VAL A 99 -6.04 -0.37 -12.02
N LYS A 100 -6.82 0.67 -12.10
CA LYS A 100 -8.29 0.59 -12.13
C LYS A 100 -8.75 0.40 -13.58
N GLY A 101 -9.55 -0.61 -13.80
CA GLY A 101 -10.21 -0.87 -15.07
C GLY A 101 -11.63 -0.31 -15.15
N ALA A 102 -12.28 -0.52 -16.28
CA ALA A 102 -13.65 -0.06 -16.53
C ALA A 102 -14.69 -0.74 -15.62
N ASN A 103 -14.39 -1.91 -15.11
CA ASN A 103 -15.23 -2.67 -14.20
C ASN A 103 -14.34 -3.55 -13.28
N LEU A 104 -14.96 -4.28 -12.35
CA LEU A 104 -14.22 -5.10 -11.38
C LEU A 104 -13.39 -6.20 -12.07
N PHE A 105 -13.94 -6.85 -13.09
CA PHE A 105 -13.21 -7.90 -13.81
C PHE A 105 -11.96 -7.33 -14.50
N ASP A 106 -12.09 -6.22 -15.22
CA ASP A 106 -10.97 -5.55 -15.87
C ASP A 106 -9.93 -5.09 -14.83
N THR A 107 -10.37 -4.51 -13.71
CA THR A 107 -9.49 -4.15 -12.60
C THR A 107 -8.70 -5.36 -12.08
N LEU A 108 -9.37 -6.48 -11.85
CA LEU A 108 -8.70 -7.69 -11.37
C LEU A 108 -7.69 -8.21 -12.39
N MET A 109 -8.04 -8.27 -13.68
CA MET A 109 -7.14 -8.78 -14.73
C MET A 109 -5.90 -7.89 -14.92
N ARG A 110 -6.04 -6.56 -14.79
CA ARG A 110 -4.92 -5.62 -14.89
C ARG A 110 -3.95 -5.72 -13.71
N ASN A 111 -4.36 -6.29 -12.60
CA ASN A 111 -3.55 -6.46 -11.39
C ASN A 111 -3.22 -7.93 -11.07
N LEU A 112 -3.73 -8.89 -11.84
CA LEU A 112 -3.41 -10.31 -11.71
C LEU A 112 -2.19 -10.65 -12.56
N MET A 113 -1.03 -10.55 -11.95
CA MET A 113 0.24 -10.75 -12.63
C MET A 113 0.61 -12.24 -12.67
N PHE A 114 0.57 -12.82 -13.85
CA PHE A 114 0.98 -14.22 -14.09
C PHE A 114 2.49 -14.40 -14.18
N LEU A 115 3.25 -13.31 -14.32
CA LEU A 115 4.68 -13.34 -14.41
C LEU A 115 5.32 -12.49 -13.31
N ARG A 116 6.45 -12.97 -12.81
CA ARG A 116 7.32 -12.18 -11.93
C ARG A 116 8.07 -11.14 -12.76
N ASP A 117 8.68 -10.19 -12.06
CA ASP A 117 9.65 -9.27 -12.66
C ASP A 117 10.71 -10.04 -13.47
N GLY A 118 11.04 -9.51 -14.65
CA GLY A 118 11.93 -10.19 -15.61
C GLY A 118 11.26 -11.29 -16.44
N GLY A 119 9.93 -11.41 -16.44
CA GLY A 119 9.18 -12.30 -17.32
C GLY A 119 9.20 -13.78 -16.93
N LYS A 120 9.61 -14.10 -15.70
CA LYS A 120 9.62 -15.48 -15.20
C LYS A 120 8.23 -15.87 -14.74
N LEU A 121 7.80 -17.09 -15.05
CA LEU A 121 6.57 -17.66 -14.48
C LEU A 121 6.70 -17.79 -12.96
N TRP A 122 5.57 -17.57 -12.28
CA TRP A 122 5.42 -17.98 -10.89
C TRP A 122 5.40 -19.50 -10.79
N GLU A 123 5.84 -20.04 -9.66
CA GLU A 123 5.62 -21.43 -9.32
C GLU A 123 4.12 -21.72 -9.08
N GLU A 124 3.77 -22.96 -8.85
CA GLU A 124 2.39 -23.38 -8.60
C GLU A 124 1.78 -22.61 -7.42
N ASP A 125 0.60 -22.05 -7.63
CA ASP A 125 -0.08 -21.24 -6.63
C ASP A 125 -0.40 -22.06 -5.36
N ALA A 126 0.10 -21.57 -4.23
CA ALA A 126 -0.12 -22.15 -2.91
C ALA A 126 -0.48 -21.06 -1.90
N PRO A 127 -1.76 -20.70 -1.77
CA PRO A 127 -2.17 -19.71 -0.78
C PRO A 127 -1.90 -20.22 0.65
N CYS A 128 -1.74 -19.29 1.59
CA CYS A 128 -1.28 -19.61 2.96
C CYS A 128 -2.13 -20.66 3.70
N TRP A 129 -3.40 -20.80 3.35
CA TRP A 129 -4.31 -21.79 3.97
C TRP A 129 -4.19 -23.20 3.39
N GLU A 130 -3.40 -23.40 2.33
CA GLU A 130 -3.09 -24.71 1.75
C GLU A 130 -1.74 -25.26 2.25
N LEU A 131 -1.01 -24.47 3.01
CA LEU A 131 0.27 -24.90 3.59
C LEU A 131 0.05 -25.80 4.80
N ASP A 132 0.78 -26.93 4.86
CA ASP A 132 0.64 -27.96 5.90
C ASP A 132 1.11 -27.54 7.30
N ALA A 133 2.02 -26.58 7.39
CA ALA A 133 2.64 -26.26 8.65
C ALA A 133 1.79 -25.36 9.54
N ALA A 134 1.60 -25.76 10.79
CA ALA A 134 1.03 -24.91 11.84
C ALA A 134 1.78 -23.58 11.96
N ARG A 135 1.05 -22.54 12.34
CA ARG A 135 1.51 -21.17 12.19
C ARG A 135 1.52 -20.42 13.52
N THR A 136 1.94 -21.09 14.59
CA THR A 136 2.08 -20.46 15.91
C THR A 136 3.41 -19.73 16.09
N GLU A 137 4.43 -20.15 15.35
CA GLU A 137 5.76 -19.56 15.47
C GLU A 137 5.90 -18.34 14.54
N GLU A 138 6.39 -17.24 15.09
CA GLU A 138 6.86 -16.11 14.32
C GLU A 138 8.13 -16.53 13.56
N ARG A 139 8.20 -16.23 12.28
CA ARG A 139 9.41 -16.41 11.48
C ARG A 139 10.11 -15.07 11.33
N THR A 140 11.39 -15.01 11.66
CA THR A 140 12.22 -13.80 11.52
C THR A 140 12.50 -13.47 10.07
N GLU A 141 12.72 -14.52 9.27
CA GLU A 141 12.98 -14.42 7.84
C GLU A 141 12.10 -15.44 7.16
N VAL A 142 11.19 -14.96 6.36
CA VAL A 142 10.39 -15.77 5.46
C VAL A 142 10.97 -15.55 4.07
N PRO A 143 11.33 -16.60 3.34
CA PRO A 143 11.71 -16.46 1.95
C PRO A 143 10.58 -15.73 1.19
N CYS A 144 10.95 -14.88 0.25
CA CYS A 144 9.95 -14.27 -0.61
C CYS A 144 9.14 -15.40 -1.28
N PRO A 145 7.80 -15.36 -1.22
CA PRO A 145 6.99 -16.35 -1.90
C PRO A 145 7.34 -16.44 -3.39
N ASP A 146 7.45 -17.63 -3.90
CA ASP A 146 7.74 -17.93 -5.30
C ASP A 146 6.47 -18.01 -6.16
N ASN A 147 5.32 -17.83 -5.54
CA ASN A 147 4.01 -17.87 -6.18
C ASN A 147 3.15 -16.68 -5.76
N PHE A 148 2.27 -16.25 -6.67
CA PHE A 148 1.45 -15.05 -6.48
C PHE A 148 0.41 -15.21 -5.37
N ALA A 149 -0.23 -16.37 -5.26
CA ALA A 149 -1.19 -16.64 -4.20
C ALA A 149 -0.54 -16.63 -2.82
N GLY A 150 0.66 -17.21 -2.68
CA GLY A 150 1.45 -17.16 -1.45
C GLY A 150 1.79 -15.73 -1.03
N LEU A 151 2.22 -14.89 -1.99
CA LEU A 151 2.54 -13.48 -1.73
C LEU A 151 1.30 -12.70 -1.26
N MET A 152 0.19 -12.81 -1.98
CA MET A 152 -1.06 -12.07 -1.69
C MET A 152 -1.75 -12.55 -0.41
N THR A 153 -1.45 -13.73 0.09
CA THR A 153 -2.09 -14.32 1.26
C THR A 153 -1.16 -14.49 2.46
N MET A 154 0.04 -13.92 2.42
CA MET A 154 1.00 -14.00 3.52
C MET A 154 0.40 -13.50 4.83
N GLN A 155 0.62 -14.26 5.91
CA GLN A 155 0.03 -13.98 7.23
C GLN A 155 0.95 -13.11 8.08
N TYR A 156 0.89 -11.79 7.90
CA TYR A 156 1.60 -10.84 8.78
C TYR A 156 1.03 -10.76 10.18
N ARG A 157 -0.20 -11.24 10.35
CA ARG A 157 -0.87 -11.44 11.63
C ARG A 157 -1.49 -12.83 11.66
N ARG A 158 -1.31 -13.56 12.75
CA ARG A 158 -2.04 -14.80 12.99
C ARG A 158 -3.25 -14.48 13.83
N ILE A 159 -4.42 -14.69 13.27
CA ILE A 159 -5.69 -14.21 13.82
C ILE A 159 -6.63 -15.40 14.01
N LEU A 160 -7.33 -15.41 15.15
CA LEU A 160 -8.46 -16.31 15.38
C LEU A 160 -9.66 -15.49 15.83
N LEU A 161 -10.75 -15.56 15.09
CA LEU A 161 -12.00 -14.89 15.40
C LEU A 161 -12.73 -15.57 16.57
N LYS A 162 -13.21 -14.79 17.51
CA LYS A 162 -14.06 -15.23 18.61
C LYS A 162 -15.52 -15.19 18.16
N ARG A 163 -16.17 -16.35 18.13
CA ARG A 163 -17.56 -16.51 17.69
C ARG A 163 -18.45 -16.80 18.89
N GLN A 164 -19.59 -16.13 18.96
CA GLN A 164 -20.59 -16.33 19.99
C GLN A 164 -21.98 -16.09 19.39
N GLU A 165 -22.89 -17.04 19.54
CA GLU A 165 -24.30 -16.93 19.14
C GLU A 165 -24.55 -16.42 17.72
N GLY A 166 -23.73 -16.88 16.76
CA GLY A 166 -23.85 -16.51 15.35
C GLY A 166 -23.17 -15.17 14.97
N TRP A 167 -22.49 -14.54 15.91
CA TRP A 167 -21.75 -13.29 15.73
C TRP A 167 -20.27 -13.45 16.00
N VAL A 168 -19.48 -12.52 15.46
CA VAL A 168 -18.07 -12.33 15.85
C VAL A 168 -17.99 -11.20 16.87
N THR A 169 -17.52 -11.53 18.08
CA THR A 169 -17.46 -10.60 19.23
C THR A 169 -16.03 -10.13 19.51
N GLY A 170 -15.04 -10.62 18.76
CA GLY A 170 -13.65 -10.25 18.94
C GLY A 170 -12.71 -11.19 18.21
N CYS A 171 -11.43 -11.07 18.51
CA CYS A 171 -10.39 -11.94 17.98
C CYS A 171 -9.24 -12.10 18.96
N THR A 172 -8.38 -13.06 18.70
CA THR A 172 -7.03 -13.13 19.28
C THR A 172 -6.00 -12.97 18.17
N VAL A 173 -4.93 -12.24 18.43
CA VAL A 173 -3.90 -11.91 17.47
C VAL A 173 -2.52 -12.26 18.01
N LEU A 174 -1.78 -13.00 17.22
CA LEU A 174 -0.33 -13.22 17.38
C LEU A 174 0.43 -12.50 16.30
N GLY A 175 1.71 -12.32 16.51
CA GLY A 175 2.67 -12.03 15.46
C GLY A 175 2.62 -13.06 14.33
N GLY A 176 2.92 -12.60 13.14
CA GLY A 176 2.89 -13.41 11.93
C GLY A 176 4.24 -13.51 11.24
N ASP A 177 4.19 -13.84 9.97
CA ASP A 177 5.36 -13.95 9.12
C ASP A 177 5.86 -12.58 8.66
N PHE A 178 7.17 -12.47 8.49
CA PHE A 178 7.82 -11.33 7.87
C PHE A 178 8.71 -11.82 6.76
N PHE A 179 8.71 -11.12 5.65
CA PHE A 179 9.84 -11.18 4.74
C PHE A 179 10.49 -9.80 4.64
N ASP A 180 11.75 -9.78 4.23
CA ASP A 180 12.51 -8.56 4.18
C ASP A 180 11.93 -7.60 3.15
N SER A 181 11.57 -6.40 3.58
CA SER A 181 11.03 -5.35 2.70
C SER A 181 12.09 -4.81 1.73
N THR A 182 13.37 -5.09 1.98
CA THR A 182 14.46 -4.79 1.05
C THR A 182 14.64 -5.87 -0.02
N ASN A 183 13.84 -6.93 0.02
CA ASN A 183 13.83 -7.94 -1.03
C ASN A 183 13.27 -7.31 -2.30
N ALA A 184 14.17 -6.89 -3.17
CA ALA A 184 13.84 -6.11 -4.35
C ALA A 184 12.79 -6.82 -5.21
N PHE A 185 11.72 -6.09 -5.54
CA PHE A 185 10.69 -6.51 -6.48
C PHE A 185 9.81 -7.67 -6.02
N ALA A 186 9.85 -8.00 -4.73
CA ALA A 186 9.00 -9.01 -4.15
C ALA A 186 7.52 -8.62 -4.19
N GLU A 187 7.24 -7.35 -3.95
CA GLU A 187 5.87 -6.81 -3.98
C GLU A 187 5.64 -6.03 -5.28
N PRO A 188 4.79 -6.54 -6.19
CA PRO A 188 4.62 -5.92 -7.50
C PRO A 188 3.76 -4.64 -7.49
N MET A 189 3.02 -4.38 -6.41
CA MET A 189 2.05 -3.29 -6.32
C MET A 189 2.53 -2.15 -5.40
N THR A 190 3.81 -1.82 -5.44
CA THR A 190 4.36 -0.72 -4.64
C THR A 190 5.31 0.16 -5.45
N LEU A 191 5.42 1.42 -5.04
CA LEU A 191 6.53 2.27 -5.48
C LEU A 191 7.82 1.86 -4.78
N TRP A 192 8.96 2.12 -5.42
CA TRP A 192 10.28 1.76 -4.92
C TRP A 192 11.16 2.98 -4.70
N ASN A 193 11.92 2.94 -3.63
CA ASN A 193 13.11 3.76 -3.45
C ASN A 193 14.34 2.93 -3.75
N LYS A 194 15.39 3.58 -4.27
CA LYS A 194 16.69 3.00 -4.51
C LYS A 194 17.69 3.59 -3.51
N LYS A 195 18.42 2.75 -2.83
CA LYS A 195 19.56 3.17 -2.03
C LYS A 195 20.84 2.79 -2.75
N GLU A 196 21.67 3.79 -3.03
CA GLU A 196 22.93 3.59 -3.72
C GLU A 196 23.94 2.82 -2.86
N GLU A 197 24.84 2.15 -3.52
CA GLU A 197 25.91 1.41 -2.88
C GLU A 197 26.78 2.35 -2.03
N SER A 198 27.11 1.92 -0.83
CA SER A 198 28.05 2.57 0.07
C SER A 198 29.16 1.61 0.47
N LYS A 199 30.25 2.12 1.09
CA LYS A 199 31.41 1.30 1.51
C LYS A 199 31.05 0.06 2.31
N ASN A 200 29.90 0.06 3.01
CA ASN A 200 29.50 -1.00 3.94
C ASN A 200 28.18 -1.69 3.54
N ASN A 201 27.45 -1.19 2.54
CA ASN A 201 26.16 -1.74 2.13
C ASN A 201 26.05 -1.81 0.60
N PRO A 202 25.62 -2.96 0.04
CA PRO A 202 25.31 -3.07 -1.39
C PRO A 202 24.13 -2.17 -1.74
N ARG A 203 23.98 -1.90 -3.05
CA ARG A 203 22.76 -1.26 -3.56
C ARG A 203 21.55 -2.13 -3.24
N TYR A 204 20.46 -1.52 -2.78
CA TYR A 204 19.20 -2.22 -2.57
C TYR A 204 17.99 -1.32 -2.84
N TYR A 205 16.85 -1.94 -3.04
CA TYR A 205 15.56 -1.27 -3.20
C TYR A 205 14.67 -1.56 -1.99
N TYR A 206 13.83 -0.61 -1.65
CA TYR A 206 12.87 -0.74 -0.56
C TYR A 206 11.57 0.00 -0.91
N PRO A 207 10.41 -0.42 -0.35
CA PRO A 207 9.15 0.24 -0.64
C PRO A 207 9.17 1.73 -0.30
N ARG A 208 8.55 2.53 -1.18
CA ARG A 208 8.35 3.96 -0.98
C ARG A 208 6.92 4.21 -0.52
N VAL A 209 6.73 4.56 0.74
CA VAL A 209 5.42 4.88 1.31
C VAL A 209 4.94 6.23 0.77
N HIS A 210 3.66 6.36 0.46
CA HIS A 210 3.07 7.63 0.04
C HIS A 210 3.11 8.66 1.17
N SER A 211 3.34 9.93 0.80
CA SER A 211 3.22 11.06 1.71
C SER A 211 1.83 11.67 1.60
N MET A 212 1.15 11.89 2.72
CA MET A 212 -0.19 12.49 2.78
C MET A 212 -0.27 13.88 2.13
N SER A 213 0.85 14.60 2.08
CA SER A 213 0.95 15.94 1.52
C SER A 213 1.38 16.00 0.05
N LYS A 214 1.59 14.83 -0.59
CA LYS A 214 2.19 14.78 -1.92
C LYS A 214 1.24 14.12 -2.92
N GLN A 215 0.87 14.84 -3.97
CA GLN A 215 0.05 14.33 -5.06
C GLN A 215 0.80 13.25 -5.86
N LEU A 216 0.11 12.27 -6.40
CA LEU A 216 0.71 11.12 -7.10
C LEU A 216 1.52 11.53 -8.33
N TRP A 217 1.14 12.59 -9.05
CA TRP A 217 1.91 13.07 -10.20
C TRP A 217 3.32 13.56 -9.82
N ARG A 218 3.53 14.00 -8.57
CA ARG A 218 4.85 14.37 -8.04
C ARG A 218 5.73 13.14 -7.72
N GLU A 219 5.17 11.94 -7.83
CA GLU A 219 5.86 10.66 -7.73
C GLU A 219 6.08 10.02 -9.12
N PHE A 220 6.00 10.81 -10.20
CA PHE A 220 6.06 10.31 -11.58
C PHE A 220 7.35 9.51 -11.84
N SER A 221 8.51 9.96 -11.36
CA SER A 221 9.79 9.24 -11.47
C SER A 221 9.74 7.84 -10.86
N ALA A 222 8.99 7.66 -9.76
CA ALA A 222 8.82 6.36 -9.13
C ALA A 222 7.85 5.46 -9.90
N LEU A 223 6.88 6.02 -10.64
CA LEU A 223 5.99 5.27 -11.52
C LEU A 223 6.69 4.78 -12.78
N THR A 224 7.59 5.59 -13.35
CA THR A 224 8.37 5.25 -14.55
C THR A 224 9.63 4.44 -14.24
N GLY A 225 10.06 4.43 -12.98
CA GLY A 225 11.28 3.73 -12.55
C GLY A 225 12.59 4.40 -12.98
N ILE A 226 12.57 5.65 -13.46
CA ILE A 226 13.78 6.36 -13.89
C ILE A 226 14.82 6.41 -12.77
N ASP A 227 14.39 6.79 -11.57
CA ASP A 227 15.27 6.89 -10.40
C ASP A 227 15.34 5.62 -9.57
N SER A 228 14.48 4.62 -9.83
CA SER A 228 14.39 3.43 -9.00
C SER A 228 14.08 2.18 -9.81
N HIS A 229 12.89 1.65 -9.67
CA HIS A 229 12.38 0.48 -10.38
C HIS A 229 10.89 0.65 -10.67
N VAL A 230 10.48 0.26 -11.87
CA VAL A 230 9.06 0.30 -12.28
C VAL A 230 8.25 -0.64 -11.39
N PRO A 231 7.12 -0.20 -10.82
CA PRO A 231 6.19 -1.11 -10.15
C PRO A 231 5.76 -2.27 -11.05
N GLY A 232 5.75 -3.49 -10.52
CA GLY A 232 5.43 -4.68 -11.29
C GLY A 232 4.07 -4.61 -11.98
N VAL A 233 3.09 -3.96 -11.37
CA VAL A 233 1.76 -3.76 -11.97
C VAL A 233 1.80 -2.87 -13.22
N ILE A 234 2.66 -1.87 -13.27
CA ILE A 234 2.85 -1.02 -14.46
C ILE A 234 3.57 -1.81 -15.55
N TRP A 235 4.66 -2.49 -15.19
CA TRP A 235 5.36 -3.39 -16.09
C TRP A 235 4.42 -4.45 -16.70
N TRP A 236 3.53 -5.05 -15.87
CA TRP A 236 2.54 -6.02 -16.33
C TRP A 236 1.59 -5.44 -17.38
N ASN A 237 1.04 -4.25 -17.16
CA ASN A 237 0.15 -3.61 -18.14
C ASN A 237 0.89 -3.23 -19.43
N THR A 238 2.16 -2.83 -19.34
CA THR A 238 3.02 -2.61 -20.53
C THR A 238 3.21 -3.91 -21.32
N LEU A 239 3.44 -5.03 -20.64
CA LEU A 239 3.52 -6.34 -21.28
C LEU A 239 2.22 -6.71 -21.99
N LEU A 240 1.06 -6.52 -21.34
CA LEU A 240 -0.26 -6.77 -21.96
C LEU A 240 -0.48 -5.91 -23.21
N GLN A 241 0.04 -4.68 -23.25
CA GLN A 241 0.00 -3.82 -24.43
C GLN A 241 0.93 -4.35 -25.54
N ASN A 242 2.14 -4.76 -25.20
CA ASN A 242 3.11 -5.33 -26.15
C ASN A 242 2.57 -6.62 -26.80
N GLU A 243 1.87 -7.45 -26.01
CA GLU A 243 1.18 -8.66 -26.47
C GLU A 243 -0.15 -8.37 -27.19
N LYS A 244 -0.49 -7.10 -27.39
CA LYS A 244 -1.72 -6.66 -28.07
C LYS A 244 -3.04 -7.08 -27.38
N ILE A 245 -2.98 -7.37 -26.09
CA ILE A 245 -4.15 -7.64 -25.25
C ILE A 245 -4.82 -6.31 -24.90
N LEU A 246 -4.03 -5.28 -24.62
CA LEU A 246 -4.49 -3.90 -24.45
C LEU A 246 -4.30 -3.09 -25.74
N SER A 247 -5.12 -2.03 -25.87
CA SER A 247 -5.03 -1.10 -26.98
C SER A 247 -3.68 -0.39 -27.03
N ARG A 248 -3.22 -0.03 -28.23
CA ARG A 248 -2.00 0.78 -28.39
C ARG A 248 -2.15 2.15 -27.74
N LYS A 249 -3.31 2.77 -27.83
CA LYS A 249 -3.69 4.05 -27.18
C LYS A 249 -4.47 3.80 -25.89
N GLU A 250 -3.99 2.89 -25.06
CA GLU A 250 -4.60 2.57 -23.77
C GLU A 250 -4.28 3.65 -22.75
N HIS A 251 -5.32 4.16 -22.10
CA HIS A 251 -5.17 5.03 -20.93
C HIS A 251 -5.24 4.20 -19.65
N LEU A 252 -4.23 4.31 -18.82
CA LEU A 252 -4.26 3.74 -17.47
C LEU A 252 -4.82 4.74 -16.47
N GLN A 253 -5.67 4.25 -15.60
CA GLN A 253 -6.02 4.92 -14.36
C GLN A 253 -5.25 4.25 -13.22
N ILE A 254 -4.15 4.86 -12.80
CA ILE A 254 -3.33 4.41 -11.69
C ILE A 254 -3.93 4.98 -10.41
N CYS A 255 -4.25 4.10 -9.48
CA CYS A 255 -4.74 4.48 -8.15
C CYS A 255 -3.65 4.22 -7.12
N ALA A 256 -3.48 5.14 -6.19
CA ALA A 256 -2.60 5.03 -5.05
C ALA A 256 -3.39 4.89 -3.76
N LEU A 257 -2.89 4.08 -2.85
CA LEU A 257 -3.46 3.86 -1.53
C LEU A 257 -2.33 3.79 -0.49
N GLY A 258 -2.48 4.53 0.59
CA GLY A 258 -1.54 4.51 1.70
C GLY A 258 -2.21 4.79 3.03
N VAL A 259 -1.50 4.51 4.10
CA VAL A 259 -1.94 4.78 5.46
C VAL A 259 -0.81 5.44 6.22
N GLU A 260 -1.13 6.50 6.94
CA GLU A 260 -0.20 7.12 7.88
C GLU A 260 -0.42 6.57 9.27
N TYR A 261 0.68 6.24 9.93
CA TYR A 261 0.69 5.78 11.32
C TYR A 261 1.29 6.85 12.22
N GLY A 262 0.69 7.02 13.39
CA GLY A 262 1.20 7.88 14.44
C GLY A 262 2.55 7.43 14.99
N LYS A 263 3.01 8.10 16.02
CA LYS A 263 4.31 7.82 16.66
C LYS A 263 4.46 6.33 17.00
N MET A 264 5.58 5.74 16.60
CA MET A 264 5.87 4.30 16.71
C MET A 264 4.85 3.38 16.02
N SER A 265 4.10 3.90 15.06
CA SER A 265 3.05 3.17 14.33
C SER A 265 2.01 2.49 15.23
N ASN A 266 1.68 3.10 16.36
CA ASN A 266 0.77 2.54 17.35
C ASN A 266 -0.72 2.85 17.07
N SER A 267 -0.99 3.68 16.10
CA SER A 267 -2.33 4.03 15.63
C SER A 267 -2.29 4.47 14.19
N MET A 268 -3.38 4.27 13.50
CA MET A 268 -3.62 4.80 12.16
C MET A 268 -4.13 6.23 12.30
N THR A 269 -3.45 7.21 11.72
CA THR A 269 -3.78 8.63 11.85
C THR A 269 -4.47 9.19 10.64
N ASP A 270 -4.12 8.70 9.44
CA ASP A 270 -4.71 9.17 8.19
C ASP A 270 -4.66 8.10 7.10
N CYS A 271 -5.43 8.32 6.03
CA CYS A 271 -5.46 7.47 4.85
C CYS A 271 -5.23 8.31 3.60
N TYR A 272 -4.29 7.89 2.78
CA TYR A 272 -3.99 8.50 1.49
C TYR A 272 -4.71 7.75 0.37
N THR A 273 -5.38 8.49 -0.50
CA THR A 273 -5.91 7.97 -1.76
C THR A 273 -5.70 9.00 -2.85
N ASP A 274 -5.19 8.57 -3.99
CA ASP A 274 -5.04 9.44 -5.16
C ASP A 274 -5.24 8.64 -6.45
N GLN A 275 -5.48 9.34 -7.56
CA GLN A 275 -5.66 8.73 -8.87
C GLN A 275 -4.94 9.58 -9.93
N LEU A 276 -4.25 8.92 -10.86
CA LEU A 276 -3.57 9.57 -11.95
C LEU A 276 -3.89 8.85 -13.25
N SER A 277 -4.29 9.60 -14.28
CA SER A 277 -4.66 9.05 -15.58
C SER A 277 -3.69 9.53 -16.65
N MET A 278 -3.18 8.60 -17.45
CA MET A 278 -2.27 8.91 -18.56
C MET A 278 -2.26 7.80 -19.59
N GLU A 279 -1.75 8.06 -20.78
CA GLU A 279 -1.55 7.05 -21.79
C GLU A 279 -0.47 6.05 -21.36
N LEU A 280 -0.72 4.75 -21.50
CA LEU A 280 0.22 3.70 -21.11
C LEU A 280 1.55 3.82 -21.85
N ALA A 281 1.52 4.29 -23.12
CA ALA A 281 2.73 4.54 -23.90
C ALA A 281 3.70 5.52 -23.23
N LEU A 282 3.22 6.44 -22.40
CA LEU A 282 4.05 7.36 -21.62
C LEU A 282 4.90 6.63 -20.56
N LEU A 283 4.46 5.46 -20.09
CA LEU A 283 5.14 4.69 -19.03
C LEU A 283 6.11 3.63 -19.58
N ASN A 284 6.20 3.48 -20.89
CA ASN A 284 7.08 2.52 -21.56
C ASN A 284 8.22 3.21 -22.33
N GLU A 285 9.01 2.43 -23.07
CA GLU A 285 10.16 2.95 -23.82
C GLU A 285 9.78 3.98 -24.90
N LEU A 286 8.58 3.89 -25.49
CA LEU A 286 8.12 4.86 -26.49
C LEU A 286 7.95 6.26 -25.90
N GLY A 287 7.56 6.34 -24.64
CA GLY A 287 7.37 7.60 -23.94
C GLY A 287 8.64 8.19 -23.32
N ARG A 288 9.83 7.56 -23.45
CA ARG A 288 11.04 7.96 -22.71
C ARG A 288 11.41 9.44 -22.81
N ALA A 289 11.28 10.05 -23.99
CA ALA A 289 11.56 11.47 -24.17
C ALA A 289 10.53 12.36 -23.45
N TRP A 290 9.26 11.95 -23.46
CA TRP A 290 8.20 12.60 -22.71
C TRP A 290 8.32 12.37 -21.20
N GLN A 291 8.81 11.21 -20.77
CA GLN A 291 9.09 10.97 -19.35
C GLN A 291 10.05 12.01 -18.79
N SER A 292 11.18 12.26 -19.48
CA SER A 292 12.12 13.30 -19.07
C SER A 292 11.47 14.68 -19.04
N ARG A 293 10.63 15.01 -20.04
CA ARG A 293 9.92 16.28 -20.06
C ARG A 293 8.94 16.43 -18.90
N VAL A 294 8.20 15.37 -18.57
CA VAL A 294 7.29 15.39 -17.41
C VAL A 294 8.06 15.56 -16.11
N GLU A 295 9.22 14.92 -15.95
CA GLU A 295 10.06 15.08 -14.77
C GLU A 295 10.61 16.51 -14.63
N ASP A 296 11.09 17.10 -15.73
CA ASP A 296 11.51 18.51 -15.74
C ASP A 296 10.38 19.43 -15.28
N GLU A 297 9.13 19.18 -15.72
CA GLU A 297 7.98 19.98 -15.29
C GLU A 297 7.57 19.70 -13.82
N VAL A 298 7.72 18.48 -13.33
CA VAL A 298 7.56 18.22 -11.90
C VAL A 298 8.60 18.99 -11.09
N GLU A 299 9.86 18.99 -11.52
CA GLU A 299 10.92 19.74 -10.85
C GLU A 299 10.67 21.26 -10.91
N ASN A 300 10.24 21.79 -12.05
CA ASN A 300 9.84 23.19 -12.19
C ASN A 300 8.74 23.57 -11.20
N CYS A 301 7.73 22.72 -11.04
CA CYS A 301 6.67 22.91 -10.04
C CYS A 301 7.22 22.90 -8.59
N GLU A 302 8.15 21.98 -8.27
CA GLU A 302 8.79 21.93 -6.95
C GLU A 302 9.60 23.21 -6.67
N GLN A 303 10.37 23.70 -7.65
CA GLN A 303 11.14 24.95 -7.53
C GLN A 303 10.21 26.17 -7.38
N ALA A 304 9.13 26.25 -8.16
CA ALA A 304 8.14 27.31 -8.04
C ALA A 304 7.47 27.31 -6.66
N ALA A 305 7.10 26.13 -6.14
CA ALA A 305 6.54 26.02 -4.79
C ALA A 305 7.51 26.51 -3.71
N GLN A 306 8.81 26.21 -3.85
CA GLN A 306 9.85 26.71 -2.93
C GLN A 306 9.96 28.24 -2.99
N CYS A 307 9.92 28.82 -4.19
CA CYS A 307 9.94 30.29 -4.37
C CYS A 307 8.72 30.95 -3.72
N VAL A 308 7.53 30.41 -3.94
CA VAL A 308 6.27 30.90 -3.34
C VAL A 308 6.33 30.79 -1.80
N GLY A 309 6.81 29.68 -1.28
CA GLY A 309 6.98 29.50 0.16
C GLY A 309 7.98 30.49 0.77
N ARG A 310 9.13 30.73 0.09
CA ARG A 310 10.11 31.73 0.53
C ARG A 310 9.54 33.14 0.53
N LEU A 311 8.84 33.53 -0.54
CA LEU A 311 8.19 34.85 -0.61
C LEU A 311 7.20 35.05 0.53
N ALA A 312 6.35 34.06 0.78
CA ALA A 312 5.36 34.11 1.86
C ALA A 312 6.03 34.28 3.24
N TRP A 313 7.13 33.55 3.47
CA TRP A 313 7.89 33.65 4.71
C TRP A 313 8.55 35.02 4.87
N GLU A 314 9.18 35.57 3.82
CA GLU A 314 9.80 36.90 3.84
C GLU A 314 8.77 38.00 4.10
N LEU A 315 7.57 37.88 3.50
CA LEU A 315 6.46 38.81 3.75
C LEU A 315 5.96 38.74 5.20
N SER A 316 5.87 37.53 5.75
CA SER A 316 5.50 37.32 7.16
C SER A 316 6.51 37.97 8.11
N LEU A 317 7.80 37.77 7.85
CA LEU A 317 8.87 38.42 8.62
C LEU A 317 8.79 39.95 8.55
N ALA A 318 8.57 40.53 7.35
CA ALA A 318 8.40 41.94 7.17
C ALA A 318 7.18 42.52 7.92
N ALA A 319 6.13 41.70 8.06
CA ALA A 319 4.93 42.04 8.86
C ALA A 319 5.14 41.85 10.38
N GLY A 320 6.32 41.37 10.82
CA GLY A 320 6.65 41.15 12.23
C GLY A 320 6.16 39.83 12.78
N ASP A 321 5.64 38.94 11.94
CA ASP A 321 5.26 37.57 12.31
C ASP A 321 6.45 36.63 12.04
N LYS A 322 6.82 35.84 13.05
CA LYS A 322 7.90 34.85 12.96
C LYS A 322 7.37 33.40 12.81
N ASN A 323 6.11 33.24 12.39
CA ASN A 323 5.49 31.95 12.29
C ASN A 323 5.94 31.22 11.01
N ASP A 324 6.60 30.09 11.15
CA ASP A 324 7.14 29.27 10.06
C ASP A 324 6.05 28.55 9.23
N THR A 325 4.82 28.50 9.74
CA THR A 325 3.69 27.82 9.06
C THR A 325 3.22 28.54 7.79
N THR A 326 3.56 29.83 7.62
CA THR A 326 3.15 30.65 6.47
C THR A 326 3.75 30.12 5.17
N ALA A 327 5.02 29.72 5.19
CA ALA A 327 5.70 29.14 4.03
C ALA A 327 5.07 27.80 3.61
N GLU A 328 4.76 26.95 4.58
CA GLU A 328 4.12 25.64 4.33
C GLU A 328 2.70 25.80 3.77
N SER A 329 1.93 26.71 4.34
CA SER A 329 0.58 27.04 3.87
C SER A 329 0.59 27.54 2.42
N ALA A 330 1.55 28.42 2.07
CA ALA A 330 1.70 28.95 0.72
C ALA A 330 2.09 27.87 -0.29
N ARG A 331 2.99 26.94 0.07
CA ARG A 331 3.32 25.79 -0.78
C ARG A 331 2.11 24.86 -0.99
N THR A 332 1.38 24.58 0.07
CA THR A 332 0.17 23.74 0.00
C THR A 332 -0.86 24.36 -0.93
N GLN A 333 -1.10 25.66 -0.81
CA GLN A 333 -2.03 26.38 -1.68
C GLN A 333 -1.56 26.40 -3.16
N PHE A 334 -0.26 26.54 -3.40
CA PHE A 334 0.30 26.44 -4.74
C PHE A 334 0.02 25.08 -5.36
N TYR A 335 0.37 23.98 -4.66
CA TYR A 335 0.12 22.63 -5.17
C TYR A 335 -1.37 22.35 -5.39
N PHE A 336 -2.24 22.82 -4.51
CA PHE A 336 -3.68 22.71 -4.70
C PHE A 336 -4.13 23.40 -5.99
N THR A 337 -3.56 24.55 -6.30
CA THR A 337 -3.91 25.35 -7.48
C THR A 337 -3.47 24.69 -8.78
N ILE A 338 -2.27 24.11 -8.81
CA ILE A 338 -1.71 23.50 -10.04
C ILE A 338 -2.09 22.03 -10.24
N ASP A 339 -2.65 21.36 -9.24
CA ASP A 339 -2.94 19.93 -9.27
C ASP A 339 -3.79 19.54 -10.48
N GLN A 340 -4.97 20.14 -10.64
CA GLN A 340 -5.86 19.82 -11.75
C GLN A 340 -5.29 20.21 -13.12
N PRO A 341 -4.71 21.42 -13.34
CA PRO A 341 -4.01 21.75 -14.59
C PRO A 341 -2.92 20.74 -14.97
N PHE A 342 -2.08 20.32 -14.00
CA PHE A 342 -1.01 19.36 -14.28
C PHE A 342 -1.56 18.00 -14.69
N ARG A 343 -2.58 17.49 -13.98
CA ARG A 343 -3.24 16.21 -14.30
C ARG A 343 -3.87 16.23 -15.70
N LEU A 344 -4.54 17.29 -16.08
CA LEU A 344 -5.13 17.43 -17.42
C LEU A 344 -4.06 17.49 -18.50
N TRP A 345 -2.97 18.22 -18.28
CA TRP A 345 -1.83 18.23 -19.19
C TRP A 345 -1.23 16.83 -19.35
N LEU A 346 -0.93 16.15 -18.26
CA LEU A 346 -0.36 14.80 -18.30
C LEU A 346 -1.27 13.80 -19.03
N GLN A 347 -2.59 13.89 -18.81
CA GLN A 347 -3.57 13.05 -19.48
C GLN A 347 -3.66 13.34 -21.00
N SER A 348 -3.34 14.55 -21.43
CA SER A 348 -3.42 14.96 -22.83
C SER A 348 -2.21 14.56 -23.66
N ILE A 349 -1.11 14.11 -23.06
CA ILE A 349 0.11 13.73 -23.78
C ILE A 349 -0.12 12.46 -24.57
N ASP A 350 0.07 12.53 -25.89
CA ASP A 350 0.15 11.39 -26.80
C ASP A 350 1.62 11.23 -27.26
N PRO A 351 2.38 10.29 -26.68
CA PRO A 351 3.82 10.15 -26.97
C PRO A 351 4.13 9.80 -28.43
N GLU A 352 3.16 9.35 -29.22
CA GLU A 352 3.35 8.96 -30.62
C GLU A 352 3.15 10.13 -31.59
N THR A 353 2.26 11.05 -31.27
CA THR A 353 1.88 12.13 -32.18
C THR A 353 2.38 13.50 -31.76
N ASP A 354 2.56 13.72 -30.48
CA ASP A 354 3.00 15.00 -29.95
C ASP A 354 4.51 15.21 -30.20
N LYS A 355 4.83 16.38 -30.71
CA LYS A 355 6.24 16.82 -30.81
C LYS A 355 6.67 17.47 -29.51
N LEU A 356 7.82 17.06 -29.01
CA LEU A 356 8.49 17.67 -27.85
C LEU A 356 8.87 19.11 -28.10
#